data_0a154fea10622946752fcbaa5703068a
#
_entry.id   0a154fea10622946752fcbaa5703068a
#
_cell.length_a   1.000
_cell.length_b   1.000
_cell.length_c   1.000
_cell.angle_alpha   90.00
_cell.angle_beta   90.00
_cell.angle_gamma   90.00
#
_symmetry.space_group_name_H-M   'P 1'
#
loop_
_entity.id
_entity.type
_entity.pdbx_description
1 polymer ?
#
loop_
_entity_poly.entity_id
_entity_poly.type
_entity_poly.pdbx_seq_one_letter_code
_entity_poly.pdbx_strand_id
1 'polypeptide(L)'
;HPAIVRGDFDMYPEYTGTSWQIVLKKTETYTNEKFNLLDQEYRRQYKLAWKGMFGFNDTYSLAIRADLAKRYNIKTFSDLAKYAGDFVFGAEYDFFEREDGYKALADSYKLQFKKAVDMDNGLKYQALYDKKIDVMTVFTTDGQISDPRIIVLEDDLGFYPKYMAGMVVREDILNRHPELNLVLDKLNNLMDEKTMSFLNNKVEINKENPRDVAKKFLMEKGLLEE
;
A
#
# COMPACT_ATOMS: atom_id res chain seq x y z
N HIS A 1 -5.49 16.18 -3.53
CA HIS A 1 -6.91 16.45 -3.23
C HIS A 1 -7.36 17.88 -3.61
N PRO A 2 -6.66 18.98 -3.26
CA PRO A 2 -7.12 20.33 -3.60
C PRO A 2 -7.36 20.58 -5.11
N ALA A 3 -6.58 19.98 -5.97
CA ALA A 3 -6.69 20.17 -7.43
C ALA A 3 -8.01 19.60 -8.01
N ILE A 4 -8.45 18.41 -7.58
CA ILE A 4 -9.74 17.87 -8.03
C ILE A 4 -10.91 18.70 -7.50
N VAL A 5 -10.82 19.25 -6.28
CA VAL A 5 -11.86 20.14 -5.72
C VAL A 5 -11.97 21.43 -6.54
N ARG A 6 -10.86 21.98 -7.06
CA ARG A 6 -10.87 23.12 -7.98
C ARG A 6 -11.35 22.78 -9.38
N GLY A 7 -11.39 21.50 -9.74
CA GLY A 7 -11.78 21.05 -11.07
C GLY A 7 -10.62 21.02 -12.09
N ASP A 8 -9.37 20.99 -11.61
CA ASP A 8 -8.19 20.89 -12.49
C ASP A 8 -8.13 19.53 -13.20
N PHE A 9 -8.78 18.51 -12.64
CA PHE A 9 -9.03 17.20 -13.25
C PHE A 9 -10.31 16.57 -12.68
N ASP A 10 -10.82 15.54 -13.34
CA ASP A 10 -12.15 14.98 -13.11
C ASP A 10 -12.18 13.79 -12.18
N MET A 11 -11.09 13.02 -12.14
CA MET A 11 -10.92 11.85 -11.28
C MET A 11 -9.44 11.56 -11.04
N TYR A 12 -9.14 10.84 -9.95
CA TYR A 12 -7.80 10.35 -9.64
C TYR A 12 -7.85 9.12 -8.73
N PRO A 13 -6.84 8.23 -8.77
CA PRO A 13 -6.73 7.14 -7.80
C PRO A 13 -6.32 7.69 -6.43
N GLU A 14 -6.96 7.20 -5.37
CA GLU A 14 -6.71 7.63 -4.00
C GLU A 14 -6.80 6.43 -3.05
N TYR A 15 -6.27 6.60 -1.85
CA TYR A 15 -6.25 5.60 -0.80
C TYR A 15 -7.17 5.97 0.36
N THR A 16 -7.95 5.00 0.84
CA THR A 16 -8.96 5.24 1.88
C THR A 16 -8.37 5.75 3.18
N GLY A 17 -7.24 5.23 3.63
CA GLY A 17 -6.55 5.69 4.83
C GLY A 17 -6.07 7.13 4.73
N THR A 18 -5.47 7.51 3.59
CA THR A 18 -5.07 8.90 3.30
C THR A 18 -6.27 9.83 3.34
N SER A 19 -7.36 9.43 2.66
CA SER A 19 -8.58 10.22 2.65
C SER A 19 -9.19 10.40 4.04
N TRP A 20 -9.15 9.37 4.86
CA TRP A 20 -9.69 9.41 6.22
C TRP A 20 -8.86 10.30 7.14
N GLN A 21 -7.54 10.07 7.20
CA GLN A 21 -6.66 10.75 8.15
C GLN A 21 -6.22 12.14 7.67
N ILE A 22 -5.83 12.27 6.40
CA ILE A 22 -5.23 13.52 5.91
C ILE A 22 -6.28 14.47 5.34
N VAL A 23 -7.24 13.97 4.55
CA VAL A 23 -8.25 14.83 3.91
C VAL A 23 -9.38 15.16 4.87
N LEU A 24 -10.01 14.15 5.50
CA LEU A 24 -11.10 14.33 6.45
C LEU A 24 -10.64 14.65 7.87
N LYS A 25 -9.33 14.55 8.14
CA LYS A 25 -8.71 14.84 9.46
C LYS A 25 -9.35 14.06 10.62
N LYS A 26 -9.74 12.81 10.35
CA LYS A 26 -10.27 11.90 11.38
C LYS A 26 -9.12 11.37 12.23
N THR A 27 -9.31 11.34 13.54
CA THR A 27 -8.29 10.89 14.51
C THR A 27 -8.29 9.38 14.73
N GLU A 28 -9.46 8.75 14.54
CA GLU A 28 -9.57 7.30 14.67
C GLU A 28 -9.06 6.57 13.41
N THR A 29 -8.49 5.39 13.59
CA THR A 29 -7.99 4.54 12.52
C THR A 29 -9.10 4.18 11.52
N TYR A 30 -8.78 4.22 10.23
CA TYR A 30 -9.67 3.74 9.18
C TYR A 30 -9.76 2.21 9.19
N THR A 31 -10.99 1.72 9.05
CA THR A 31 -11.30 0.30 8.78
C THR A 31 -12.30 0.19 7.63
N ASN A 32 -12.39 -0.98 6.99
CA ASN A 32 -13.25 -1.14 5.81
C ASN A 32 -14.74 -0.90 6.10
N GLU A 33 -15.20 -1.13 7.34
CA GLU A 33 -16.57 -0.87 7.77
C GLU A 33 -16.94 0.63 7.72
N LYS A 34 -15.92 1.52 7.76
CA LYS A 34 -16.09 2.97 7.67
C LYS A 34 -16.18 3.49 6.23
N PHE A 35 -16.09 2.62 5.22
CA PHE A 35 -16.08 3.06 3.82
C PHE A 35 -17.33 3.85 3.43
N ASN A 36 -18.51 3.41 3.83
CA ASN A 36 -19.75 4.14 3.54
C ASN A 36 -19.74 5.54 4.16
N LEU A 37 -19.21 5.70 5.36
CA LEU A 37 -19.08 7.01 6.01
C LEU A 37 -18.05 7.89 5.27
N LEU A 38 -16.93 7.31 4.83
CA LEU A 38 -15.92 8.00 4.04
C LEU A 38 -16.53 8.57 2.74
N ASP A 39 -17.23 7.76 1.95
CA ASP A 39 -17.88 8.20 0.71
C ASP A 39 -18.94 9.28 0.97
N GLN A 40 -19.79 9.12 1.99
CA GLN A 40 -20.78 10.13 2.38
C GLN A 40 -20.13 11.47 2.74
N GLU A 41 -19.03 11.46 3.51
CA GLU A 41 -18.31 12.68 3.89
C GLU A 41 -17.68 13.36 2.66
N TYR A 42 -17.11 12.59 1.74
CA TYR A 42 -16.55 13.11 0.47
C TYR A 42 -17.62 13.78 -0.39
N ARG A 43 -18.78 13.14 -0.54
CA ARG A 43 -19.93 13.73 -1.26
C ARG A 43 -20.41 15.02 -0.60
N ARG A 44 -20.58 14.98 0.72
CA ARG A 44 -21.11 16.11 1.47
C ARG A 44 -20.19 17.32 1.44
N GLN A 45 -18.88 17.11 1.69
CA GLN A 45 -17.90 18.19 1.87
C GLN A 45 -17.32 18.69 0.54
N TYR A 46 -17.07 17.79 -0.40
CA TYR A 46 -16.27 18.09 -1.58
C TYR A 46 -16.99 17.84 -2.92
N LYS A 47 -18.20 17.27 -2.91
CA LYS A 47 -18.90 16.83 -4.13
C LYS A 47 -18.08 15.82 -4.93
N LEU A 48 -17.41 14.93 -4.22
CA LEU A 48 -16.60 13.85 -4.76
C LEU A 48 -17.20 12.51 -4.33
N ALA A 49 -17.18 11.52 -5.22
CA ALA A 49 -17.66 10.17 -4.97
C ALA A 49 -16.51 9.16 -5.10
N TRP A 50 -16.51 8.15 -4.25
CA TRP A 50 -15.64 6.99 -4.38
C TRP A 50 -16.26 5.97 -5.33
N LYS A 51 -15.45 5.47 -6.29
CA LYS A 51 -15.85 4.49 -7.29
C LYS A 51 -14.71 3.50 -7.56
N GLY A 52 -15.02 2.34 -8.12
CA GLY A 52 -14.02 1.41 -8.61
C GLY A 52 -12.97 1.06 -7.56
N MET A 53 -13.39 0.47 -6.43
CA MET A 53 -12.47 -0.01 -5.40
C MET A 53 -11.67 -1.19 -5.93
N PHE A 54 -10.38 -1.01 -6.18
CA PHE A 54 -9.56 -1.95 -6.96
C PHE A 54 -9.37 -3.32 -6.30
N GLY A 55 -9.42 -3.37 -4.96
CA GLY A 55 -9.36 -4.62 -4.21
C GLY A 55 -8.04 -4.86 -3.47
N PHE A 56 -6.98 -4.09 -3.76
CA PHE A 56 -5.72 -4.17 -3.03
C PHE A 56 -5.58 -3.11 -1.93
N ASN A 57 -4.81 -3.45 -0.92
CA ASN A 57 -4.41 -2.59 0.19
C ASN A 57 -2.92 -2.27 0.04
N ASP A 58 -2.56 -0.98 -0.07
CA ASP A 58 -1.18 -0.52 -0.19
C ASP A 58 -0.71 0.14 1.10
N THR A 59 -0.18 -0.68 2.01
CA THR A 59 0.26 -0.23 3.34
C THR A 59 1.69 -0.63 3.63
N TYR A 60 2.27 -0.05 4.68
CA TYR A 60 3.55 -0.53 5.19
C TYR A 60 3.45 -1.96 5.70
N SER A 61 4.54 -2.69 5.53
CA SER A 61 4.79 -3.97 6.19
C SER A 61 6.27 -4.12 6.51
N LEU A 62 6.62 -5.18 7.20
CA LEU A 62 8.00 -5.60 7.42
C LEU A 62 8.33 -6.79 6.56
N ALA A 63 9.51 -6.75 5.94
CA ALA A 63 10.06 -7.87 5.23
C ALA A 63 11.37 -8.33 5.88
N ILE A 64 11.58 -9.63 5.90
CA ILE A 64 12.77 -10.26 6.45
C ILE A 64 13.44 -11.15 5.39
N ARG A 65 14.73 -11.37 5.50
CA ARG A 65 15.43 -12.36 4.68
C ARG A 65 14.80 -13.74 4.84
N ALA A 66 14.53 -14.41 3.73
CA ALA A 66 13.86 -15.71 3.72
C ALA A 66 14.61 -16.81 4.49
N ASP A 67 15.96 -16.77 4.51
CA ASP A 67 16.78 -17.72 5.27
C ASP A 67 16.59 -17.57 6.79
N LEU A 68 16.45 -16.34 7.27
CA LEU A 68 16.16 -16.04 8.69
C LEU A 68 14.72 -16.39 9.06
N ALA A 69 13.75 -15.99 8.23
CA ALA A 69 12.35 -16.34 8.45
C ALA A 69 12.15 -17.85 8.60
N LYS A 70 12.77 -18.64 7.73
CA LYS A 70 12.75 -20.12 7.80
C LYS A 70 13.47 -20.66 9.02
N ARG A 71 14.66 -20.15 9.32
CA ARG A 71 15.50 -20.60 10.44
C ARG A 71 14.82 -20.43 11.80
N TYR A 72 14.16 -19.29 12.00
CA TYR A 72 13.51 -18.91 13.27
C TYR A 72 11.99 -19.11 13.26
N ASN A 73 11.42 -19.62 12.15
CA ASN A 73 9.97 -19.78 11.94
C ASN A 73 9.19 -18.47 12.17
N ILE A 74 9.70 -17.35 11.62
CA ILE A 74 9.10 -16.03 11.76
C ILE A 74 8.10 -15.83 10.60
N LYS A 75 6.83 -15.53 10.95
CA LYS A 75 5.75 -15.28 10.00
C LYS A 75 5.04 -13.95 10.25
N THR A 76 5.03 -13.48 11.49
CA THR A 76 4.31 -12.29 11.94
C THR A 76 5.27 -11.29 12.58
N PHE A 77 4.81 -10.04 12.78
CA PHE A 77 5.58 -9.05 13.53
C PHE A 77 5.78 -9.49 14.99
N SER A 78 4.81 -10.16 15.60
CA SER A 78 4.95 -10.72 16.96
C SER A 78 5.99 -11.85 17.02
N ASP A 79 6.14 -12.65 15.97
CA ASP A 79 7.22 -13.63 15.90
C ASP A 79 8.58 -12.95 15.78
N LEU A 80 8.67 -11.91 14.93
CA LEU A 80 9.90 -11.12 14.75
C LEU A 80 10.39 -10.53 16.07
N ALA A 81 9.47 -10.03 16.90
CA ALA A 81 9.80 -9.39 18.17
C ALA A 81 10.64 -10.29 19.10
N LYS A 82 10.46 -11.62 19.02
CA LYS A 82 11.21 -12.60 19.85
C LYS A 82 12.70 -12.66 19.51
N TYR A 83 13.07 -12.23 18.31
CA TYR A 83 14.44 -12.36 17.77
C TYR A 83 15.03 -11.03 17.28
N ALA A 84 14.27 -9.93 17.36
CA ALA A 84 14.67 -8.62 16.82
C ALA A 84 16.02 -8.14 17.36
N GLY A 85 16.38 -8.50 18.60
CA GLY A 85 17.67 -8.17 19.24
C GLY A 85 18.91 -8.73 18.54
N ASP A 86 18.75 -9.71 17.66
CA ASP A 86 19.83 -10.27 16.86
C ASP A 86 19.93 -9.64 15.46
N PHE A 87 18.91 -8.86 15.03
CA PHE A 87 18.74 -8.41 13.66
C PHE A 87 19.02 -6.92 13.47
N VAL A 88 19.53 -6.58 12.30
CA VAL A 88 19.70 -5.20 11.81
C VAL A 88 18.47 -4.82 10.99
N PHE A 89 17.80 -3.76 11.40
CA PHE A 89 16.65 -3.18 10.70
C PHE A 89 17.08 -2.04 9.79
N GLY A 90 16.52 -1.96 8.59
CA GLY A 90 16.71 -0.86 7.63
C GLY A 90 15.39 -0.28 7.17
N ALA A 91 15.29 1.05 7.13
CA ALA A 91 14.12 1.77 6.61
C ALA A 91 14.53 3.12 6.03
N GLU A 92 13.59 3.76 5.35
CA GLU A 92 13.75 5.12 4.85
C GLU A 92 13.79 6.11 6.02
N TYR A 93 14.51 7.24 5.83
CA TYR A 93 14.61 8.30 6.83
C TYR A 93 13.23 8.75 7.34
N ASP A 94 12.28 9.00 6.42
CA ASP A 94 10.92 9.42 6.76
C ASP A 94 10.19 8.44 7.69
N PHE A 95 10.47 7.14 7.58
CA PHE A 95 9.87 6.14 8.46
C PHE A 95 10.30 6.30 9.92
N PHE A 96 11.49 6.79 10.16
CA PHE A 96 11.97 7.08 11.54
C PHE A 96 11.36 8.35 12.12
N GLU A 97 10.98 9.32 11.27
CA GLU A 97 10.43 10.62 11.69
C GLU A 97 8.90 10.62 11.83
N ARG A 98 8.20 9.67 11.22
CA ARG A 98 6.74 9.60 11.22
C ARG A 98 6.19 9.22 12.60
N GLU A 99 5.05 9.81 12.97
CA GLU A 99 4.31 9.47 14.20
C GLU A 99 3.80 8.01 14.18
N ASP A 100 3.44 7.48 13.00
CA ASP A 100 3.02 6.10 12.74
C ASP A 100 4.17 5.21 12.23
N GLY A 101 5.41 5.66 12.38
CA GLY A 101 6.61 4.99 11.88
C GLY A 101 7.30 4.08 12.91
N TYR A 102 8.65 4.06 12.85
CA TYR A 102 9.48 3.12 13.59
C TYR A 102 9.19 3.08 15.10
N LYS A 103 9.11 4.26 15.75
CA LYS A 103 8.93 4.32 17.20
C LYS A 103 7.59 3.71 17.62
N ALA A 104 6.50 4.11 16.97
CA ALA A 104 5.16 3.62 17.30
C ALA A 104 5.02 2.11 17.01
N LEU A 105 5.57 1.65 15.90
CA LEU A 105 5.62 0.22 15.56
C LEU A 105 6.42 -0.58 16.59
N ALA A 106 7.63 -0.09 16.93
CA ALA A 106 8.49 -0.73 17.90
C ALA A 106 7.84 -0.81 19.30
N ASP A 107 7.17 0.25 19.72
CA ASP A 107 6.44 0.30 21.00
C ASP A 107 5.25 -0.69 21.01
N SER A 108 4.52 -0.80 19.88
CA SER A 108 3.34 -1.65 19.76
C SER A 108 3.69 -3.15 19.81
N TYR A 109 4.72 -3.53 19.08
CA TYR A 109 5.16 -4.93 18.96
C TYR A 109 6.30 -5.31 19.90
N LYS A 110 6.82 -4.37 20.72
CA LYS A 110 8.00 -4.55 21.57
C LYS A 110 9.24 -4.95 20.78
N LEU A 111 9.38 -4.40 19.57
CA LEU A 111 10.53 -4.63 18.71
C LEU A 111 11.77 -3.90 19.26
N GLN A 112 12.81 -4.64 19.53
CA GLN A 112 14.10 -4.10 20.01
C GLN A 112 15.20 -4.62 19.09
N PHE A 113 15.40 -3.95 17.97
CA PHE A 113 16.43 -4.36 17.01
C PHE A 113 17.84 -4.13 17.55
N LYS A 114 18.77 -5.02 17.19
CA LYS A 114 20.20 -4.87 17.48
C LYS A 114 20.74 -3.52 16.98
N LYS A 115 20.29 -3.10 15.82
CA LYS A 115 20.60 -1.83 15.20
C LYS A 115 19.47 -1.45 14.24
N ALA A 116 19.12 -0.17 14.20
CA ALA A 116 18.27 0.42 13.18
C ALA A 116 19.10 1.40 12.33
N VAL A 117 18.95 1.35 11.02
CA VAL A 117 19.74 2.11 10.05
C VAL A 117 18.79 2.78 9.07
N ASP A 118 18.95 4.08 8.88
CA ASP A 118 18.30 4.81 7.81
C ASP A 118 19.04 4.58 6.47
N MET A 119 18.28 4.49 5.39
CA MET A 119 18.83 4.35 4.06
C MET A 119 17.83 4.78 2.99
N ASP A 120 18.35 5.06 1.80
CA ASP A 120 17.52 5.34 0.64
C ASP A 120 16.62 4.14 0.27
N ASN A 121 15.38 4.43 -0.11
CA ASN A 121 14.39 3.42 -0.49
C ASN A 121 14.90 2.46 -1.59
N GLY A 122 15.63 3.00 -2.58
CA GLY A 122 16.21 2.21 -3.67
C GLY A 122 17.33 1.27 -3.23
N LEU A 123 17.99 1.54 -2.10
CA LEU A 123 19.14 0.78 -1.62
C LEU A 123 18.80 -0.32 -0.61
N LYS A 124 17.63 -0.25 0.05
CA LYS A 124 17.28 -1.20 1.13
C LYS A 124 17.19 -2.65 0.66
N TYR A 125 16.64 -2.88 -0.54
CA TYR A 125 16.56 -4.23 -1.12
C TYR A 125 17.94 -4.82 -1.37
N GLN A 126 18.85 -4.03 -1.96
CA GLN A 126 20.24 -4.48 -2.18
C GLN A 126 20.97 -4.73 -0.86
N ALA A 127 20.75 -3.88 0.16
CA ALA A 127 21.33 -4.07 1.48
C ALA A 127 20.85 -5.36 2.15
N LEU A 128 19.55 -5.73 1.96
CA LEU A 128 19.00 -7.00 2.42
C LEU A 128 19.65 -8.19 1.71
N TYR A 129 19.81 -8.13 0.38
CA TYR A 129 20.46 -9.18 -0.41
C TYR A 129 21.94 -9.35 -0.07
N ASP A 130 22.64 -8.25 0.20
CA ASP A 130 24.02 -8.24 0.66
C ASP A 130 24.19 -8.62 2.15
N LYS A 131 23.09 -8.92 2.84
CA LYS A 131 23.08 -9.26 4.28
C LYS A 131 23.64 -8.15 5.19
N LYS A 132 23.55 -6.89 4.74
CA LYS A 132 23.90 -5.70 5.54
C LYS A 132 22.78 -5.33 6.51
N ILE A 133 21.56 -5.67 6.16
CA ILE A 133 20.37 -5.62 7.01
C ILE A 133 19.65 -6.97 6.95
N ASP A 134 18.83 -7.25 7.93
CA ASP A 134 18.11 -8.51 8.08
C ASP A 134 16.61 -8.33 7.88
N VAL A 135 16.09 -7.18 8.28
CA VAL A 135 14.69 -6.77 8.22
C VAL A 135 14.61 -5.37 7.62
N MET A 136 13.57 -5.11 6.84
CA MET A 136 13.31 -3.77 6.27
C MET A 136 11.82 -3.45 6.22
N THR A 137 11.50 -2.16 6.07
CA THR A 137 10.16 -1.71 5.65
C THR A 137 9.93 -2.01 4.18
N VAL A 138 8.70 -2.35 3.83
CA VAL A 138 8.22 -2.50 2.45
C VAL A 138 6.80 -1.95 2.35
N PHE A 139 6.35 -1.67 1.12
CA PHE A 139 4.94 -1.56 0.83
C PHE A 139 4.39 -2.90 0.33
N THR A 140 3.15 -3.21 0.67
CA THR A 140 2.52 -4.49 0.33
C THR A 140 2.32 -4.70 -1.18
N THR A 141 2.54 -3.66 -1.98
CA THR A 141 2.48 -3.69 -3.45
C THR A 141 3.82 -3.44 -4.13
N ASP A 142 4.94 -3.35 -3.39
CA ASP A 142 6.28 -3.18 -3.97
C ASP A 142 6.58 -4.30 -4.99
N GLY A 143 7.09 -3.95 -6.17
CA GLY A 143 7.41 -4.93 -7.21
C GLY A 143 8.47 -5.94 -6.82
N GLN A 144 9.32 -5.61 -5.86
CA GLN A 144 10.44 -6.45 -5.42
C GLN A 144 10.06 -7.50 -4.35
N ILE A 145 8.90 -7.39 -3.68
CA ILE A 145 8.52 -8.34 -2.61
C ILE A 145 8.19 -9.74 -3.11
N SER A 146 8.01 -9.92 -4.42
CA SER A 146 7.85 -11.24 -5.05
C SER A 146 9.16 -12.05 -5.14
N ASP A 147 10.31 -11.45 -4.81
CA ASP A 147 11.60 -12.14 -4.80
C ASP A 147 11.62 -13.24 -3.71
N PRO A 148 11.98 -14.49 -4.06
CA PRO A 148 11.95 -15.61 -3.10
C PRO A 148 12.96 -15.47 -1.94
N ARG A 149 13.88 -14.51 -2.02
CA ARG A 149 14.82 -14.19 -0.93
C ARG A 149 14.18 -13.35 0.19
N ILE A 150 12.94 -12.87 -0.01
CA ILE A 150 12.20 -11.99 0.88
C ILE A 150 10.96 -12.72 1.39
N ILE A 151 10.65 -12.55 2.66
CA ILE A 151 9.36 -12.91 3.25
C ILE A 151 8.75 -11.64 3.84
N VAL A 152 7.58 -11.26 3.35
CA VAL A 152 6.76 -10.19 3.95
C VAL A 152 6.03 -10.80 5.14
N LEU A 153 6.12 -10.12 6.29
CA LEU A 153 5.51 -10.58 7.53
C LEU A 153 4.08 -10.06 7.69
N GLU A 154 3.27 -10.83 8.39
CA GLU A 154 1.91 -10.45 8.74
C GLU A 154 1.90 -9.46 9.92
N ASP A 155 1.14 -8.37 9.80
CA ASP A 155 0.81 -7.42 10.86
C ASP A 155 -0.33 -8.01 11.72
N ASP A 156 -0.01 -8.94 12.61
CA ASP A 156 -0.96 -9.76 13.37
C ASP A 156 -1.72 -9.01 14.48
N LEU A 157 -1.26 -7.82 14.87
CA LEU A 157 -2.00 -6.92 15.78
C LEU A 157 -2.77 -5.82 15.03
N GLY A 158 -2.62 -5.71 13.70
CA GLY A 158 -3.31 -4.71 12.89
C GLY A 158 -2.87 -3.28 13.20
N PHE A 159 -1.58 -3.05 13.37
CA PHE A 159 -1.00 -1.73 13.66
C PHE A 159 -1.25 -0.74 12.54
N TYR A 160 -1.04 -1.17 11.29
CA TYR A 160 -1.22 -0.30 10.14
C TYR A 160 -2.69 -0.20 9.72
N PRO A 161 -3.20 1.01 9.42
CA PRO A 161 -4.54 1.18 8.87
C PRO A 161 -4.64 0.58 7.46
N LYS A 162 -5.86 0.37 7.01
CA LYS A 162 -6.12 -0.05 5.64
C LYS A 162 -6.04 1.15 4.69
N TYR A 163 -5.25 0.98 3.63
CA TYR A 163 -5.10 1.92 2.52
C TYR A 163 -5.62 1.25 1.24
N MET A 164 -6.94 1.00 1.20
CA MET A 164 -7.57 0.42 0.02
C MET A 164 -7.57 1.45 -1.12
N ALA A 165 -7.13 1.04 -2.30
CA ALA A 165 -7.09 1.91 -3.46
C ALA A 165 -8.42 1.93 -4.22
N GLY A 166 -8.83 3.10 -4.69
CA GLY A 166 -10.02 3.30 -5.51
C GLY A 166 -9.98 4.62 -6.27
N MET A 167 -10.99 4.90 -7.06
CA MET A 167 -11.12 6.14 -7.80
C MET A 167 -11.97 7.16 -7.04
N VAL A 168 -11.44 8.37 -6.88
CA VAL A 168 -12.24 9.54 -6.46
C VAL A 168 -12.64 10.32 -7.71
N VAL A 169 -13.93 10.57 -7.87
CA VAL A 169 -14.52 11.17 -9.06
C VAL A 169 -15.41 12.34 -8.66
N ARG A 170 -15.40 13.41 -9.41
CA ARG A 170 -16.32 14.53 -9.23
C ARG A 170 -17.76 14.12 -9.53
N GLU A 171 -18.70 14.48 -8.66
CA GLU A 171 -20.13 14.14 -8.85
C GLU A 171 -20.74 14.76 -10.11
N ASP A 172 -20.32 15.98 -10.49
CA ASP A 172 -20.80 16.61 -11.71
C ASP A 172 -20.35 15.86 -12.99
N ILE A 173 -19.19 15.19 -12.94
CA ILE A 173 -18.73 14.31 -14.03
C ILE A 173 -19.61 13.06 -14.10
N LEU A 174 -19.88 12.41 -12.98
CA LEU A 174 -20.78 11.24 -12.94
C LEU A 174 -22.21 11.57 -13.40
N ASN A 175 -22.67 12.80 -13.13
CA ASN A 175 -23.97 13.27 -13.59
C ASN A 175 -24.00 13.55 -15.09
N ARG A 176 -22.92 14.09 -15.66
CA ARG A 176 -22.79 14.35 -17.11
C ARG A 176 -22.51 13.08 -17.92
N HIS A 177 -21.87 12.11 -17.29
CA HIS A 177 -21.41 10.86 -17.88
C HIS A 177 -21.82 9.67 -17.01
N PRO A 178 -23.13 9.36 -16.92
CA PRO A 178 -23.63 8.31 -16.04
C PRO A 178 -23.09 6.91 -16.39
N GLU A 179 -22.68 6.69 -17.65
CA GLU A 179 -22.02 5.48 -18.13
C GLU A 179 -20.69 5.18 -17.39
N LEU A 180 -19.99 6.21 -16.87
CA LEU A 180 -18.77 6.01 -16.08
C LEU A 180 -18.99 5.17 -14.83
N ASN A 181 -20.19 5.20 -14.23
CA ASN A 181 -20.49 4.33 -13.10
C ASN A 181 -20.30 2.86 -13.47
N LEU A 182 -20.85 2.44 -14.62
CA LEU A 182 -20.74 1.04 -15.08
C LEU A 182 -19.29 0.67 -15.44
N VAL A 183 -18.53 1.61 -16.00
CA VAL A 183 -17.13 1.38 -16.37
C VAL A 183 -16.27 1.24 -15.10
N LEU A 184 -16.41 2.16 -14.15
CA LEU A 184 -15.62 2.15 -12.92
C LEU A 184 -16.01 0.98 -11.99
N ASP A 185 -17.28 0.57 -11.99
CA ASP A 185 -17.74 -0.59 -11.19
C ASP A 185 -17.08 -1.92 -11.65
N LYS A 186 -16.64 -2.01 -12.92
CA LYS A 186 -15.86 -3.16 -13.40
C LYS A 186 -14.46 -3.27 -12.77
N LEU A 187 -13.96 -2.20 -12.17
CA LEU A 187 -12.67 -2.18 -11.46
C LEU A 187 -12.78 -2.69 -10.01
N ASN A 188 -14.00 -2.89 -9.50
CA ASN A 188 -14.19 -3.36 -8.13
C ASN A 188 -13.59 -4.75 -7.93
N ASN A 189 -12.70 -4.87 -6.94
CA ASN A 189 -12.01 -6.12 -6.58
C ASN A 189 -11.32 -6.81 -7.77
N LEU A 190 -10.83 -6.01 -8.72
CA LEU A 190 -10.19 -6.49 -9.94
C LEU A 190 -8.84 -7.16 -9.66
N MET A 191 -8.15 -6.73 -8.60
CA MET A 191 -6.81 -7.19 -8.25
C MET A 191 -6.59 -7.19 -6.73
N ASP A 192 -5.76 -8.09 -6.26
CA ASP A 192 -5.23 -8.15 -4.89
C ASP A 192 -3.81 -7.56 -4.82
N GLU A 193 -3.23 -7.50 -3.61
CA GLU A 193 -1.87 -7.01 -3.37
C GLU A 193 -0.83 -7.78 -4.20
N LYS A 194 -0.98 -9.09 -4.31
CA LYS A 194 -0.07 -9.95 -5.07
C LYS A 194 -0.11 -9.63 -6.57
N THR A 195 -1.30 -9.42 -7.10
CA THR A 195 -1.49 -9.03 -8.50
C THR A 195 -0.89 -7.65 -8.75
N MET A 196 -1.13 -6.68 -7.85
CA MET A 196 -0.58 -5.33 -7.99
C MET A 196 0.95 -5.34 -7.89
N SER A 197 1.52 -6.07 -6.91
CA SER A 197 2.97 -6.26 -6.80
C SER A 197 3.57 -6.89 -8.07
N PHE A 198 2.89 -7.88 -8.67
CA PHE A 198 3.33 -8.48 -9.93
C PHE A 198 3.33 -7.48 -11.10
N LEU A 199 2.30 -6.63 -11.21
CA LEU A 199 2.24 -5.58 -12.24
C LEU A 199 3.32 -4.52 -12.01
N ASN A 200 3.55 -4.10 -10.76
CA ASN A 200 4.63 -3.19 -10.39
C ASN A 200 6.01 -3.79 -10.69
N ASN A 201 6.21 -5.09 -10.46
CA ASN A 201 7.47 -5.77 -10.82
C ASN A 201 7.80 -5.64 -12.31
N LYS A 202 6.81 -5.80 -13.19
CA LYS A 202 6.99 -5.60 -14.64
C LYS A 202 7.49 -4.20 -14.98
N VAL A 203 6.94 -3.18 -14.31
CA VAL A 203 7.31 -1.78 -14.55
C VAL A 203 8.64 -1.44 -13.87
N GLU A 204 8.79 -1.75 -12.59
CA GLU A 204 9.92 -1.29 -11.78
C GLU A 204 11.20 -2.08 -12.05
N ILE A 205 11.07 -3.41 -12.22
CA ILE A 205 12.22 -4.31 -12.38
C ILE A 205 12.49 -4.59 -13.85
N ASN A 206 11.46 -5.02 -14.60
CA ASN A 206 11.60 -5.36 -16.01
C ASN A 206 11.62 -4.14 -16.94
N LYS A 207 11.32 -2.92 -16.40
CA LYS A 207 11.30 -1.65 -17.16
C LYS A 207 10.29 -1.64 -18.30
N GLU A 208 9.22 -2.44 -18.19
CA GLU A 208 8.11 -2.41 -19.15
C GLU A 208 7.32 -1.09 -19.04
N ASN A 209 6.71 -0.66 -20.14
CA ASN A 209 5.91 0.57 -20.11
C ASN A 209 4.64 0.37 -19.25
N PRO A 210 4.35 1.23 -18.25
CA PRO A 210 3.21 1.04 -17.35
C PRO A 210 1.86 0.98 -18.07
N ARG A 211 1.69 1.77 -19.14
CA ARG A 211 0.47 1.77 -19.95
C ARG A 211 0.25 0.44 -20.67
N ASP A 212 1.32 -0.14 -21.21
CA ASP A 212 1.24 -1.43 -21.92
C ASP A 212 0.97 -2.59 -20.93
N VAL A 213 1.60 -2.54 -19.76
CA VAL A 213 1.34 -3.49 -18.67
C VAL A 213 -0.13 -3.42 -18.23
N ALA A 214 -0.65 -2.21 -17.99
CA ALA A 214 -2.05 -2.00 -17.62
C ALA A 214 -3.03 -2.45 -18.73
N LYS A 215 -2.75 -2.07 -19.99
CA LYS A 215 -3.57 -2.48 -21.16
C LYS A 215 -3.65 -4.00 -21.24
N LYS A 216 -2.51 -4.70 -21.19
CA LYS A 216 -2.44 -6.16 -21.26
C LYS A 216 -3.23 -6.81 -20.10
N PHE A 217 -3.07 -6.32 -18.89
CA PHE A 217 -3.81 -6.82 -17.74
C PHE A 217 -5.33 -6.66 -17.90
N LEU A 218 -5.80 -5.48 -18.37
CA LEU A 218 -7.22 -5.23 -18.59
C LEU A 218 -7.80 -6.11 -19.72
N MET A 219 -7.00 -6.39 -20.78
CA MET A 219 -7.38 -7.34 -21.85
C MET A 219 -7.48 -8.77 -21.30
N GLU A 220 -6.51 -9.23 -20.50
CA GLU A 220 -6.53 -10.54 -19.83
C GLU A 220 -7.77 -10.71 -18.92
N LYS A 221 -8.28 -9.60 -18.37
CA LYS A 221 -9.51 -9.57 -17.57
C LYS A 221 -10.79 -9.40 -18.41
N GLY A 222 -10.68 -9.30 -19.73
CA GLY A 222 -11.82 -9.10 -20.64
C GLY A 222 -12.48 -7.72 -20.53
N LEU A 223 -11.74 -6.71 -20.06
CA LEU A 223 -12.22 -5.35 -19.86
C LEU A 223 -11.85 -4.41 -21.04
N LEU A 224 -10.91 -4.82 -21.86
CA LEU A 224 -10.53 -4.16 -23.11
C LEU A 224 -10.49 -5.18 -24.25
N GLU A 225 -10.87 -4.75 -25.44
CA GLU A 225 -10.67 -5.46 -26.71
C GLU A 225 -9.28 -5.10 -27.29
N GLU A 226 -8.78 -5.93 -28.24
CA GLU A 226 -7.48 -5.73 -28.89
C GLU A 226 -7.38 -4.40 -29.67
#